data_1c886033bc5e87015a21847210848dbb
#
_entry.id   1c886033bc5e87015a21847210848dbb
#
_cell.length_a   1.000
_cell.length_b   1.000
_cell.length_c   1.000
_cell.angle_alpha   90.00
_cell.angle_beta   90.00
_cell.angle_gamma   90.00
#
_symmetry.space_group_name_H-M   'P 1'
#
loop_
_entity.id
_entity.type
_entity.pdbx_description
1 polymer ?
#
loop_
_entity_poly.entity_id
_entity_poly.type
_entity_poly.pdbx_seq_one_letter_code
_entity_poly.pdbx_strand_id
1 'polypeptide(L)'
;GKNKKKSGWKLKIPHYLNSMENQIIGPILPLRDLVVYPSITSPLFVGRAKSIDAINFAMNNNNKIIYLFTQKEPTTDDPQVKDVYSYGVKSKIIQFLKLPDNTYKVLTEGLEIVKIKSPVKASNNFLTAKLEPVVINKKNSAELKASLRVLKNEFQNYIQNIGNNNDILEGLLNIEDPYQFIDNIYYNLNVGIDEKQKNLEIIDINKKIQNLLNFFSKELNFSALEKKIKNRVKRQM
;
A
#
# COMPACT_ATOMS: atom_id res chain seq x y z
N GLY A 1 -3.04 -16.00 44.08
CA GLY A 1 -3.58 -15.99 42.74
C GLY A 1 -4.04 -14.60 42.39
N LYS A 2 -3.25 -13.85 41.61
CA LYS A 2 -3.67 -12.53 41.08
C LYS A 2 -4.34 -12.75 39.72
N ASN A 3 -5.69 -12.74 39.71
CA ASN A 3 -6.47 -12.59 38.52
C ASN A 3 -6.15 -11.23 37.91
N LYS A 4 -5.24 -11.20 36.94
CA LYS A 4 -5.13 -10.07 36.01
C LYS A 4 -6.43 -10.05 35.19
N LYS A 5 -7.31 -9.12 35.51
CA LYS A 5 -8.44 -8.75 34.64
C LYS A 5 -7.85 -8.48 33.25
N LYS A 6 -8.09 -9.37 32.32
CA LYS A 6 -7.89 -9.10 30.89
C LYS A 6 -8.88 -8.00 30.53
N SER A 7 -8.44 -6.76 30.63
CA SER A 7 -9.25 -5.59 30.37
C SER A 7 -9.52 -5.47 28.87
N GLY A 8 -10.74 -5.63 28.54
CA GLY A 8 -11.53 -4.76 27.69
C GLY A 8 -11.17 -4.45 26.25
N TRP A 9 -10.16 -5.05 25.63
CA TRP A 9 -9.79 -4.79 24.22
C TRP A 9 -10.50 -5.76 23.26
N LYS A 10 -11.81 -5.93 23.39
CA LYS A 10 -12.59 -6.67 22.39
C LYS A 10 -13.20 -5.68 21.40
N LEU A 11 -13.21 -6.07 20.14
CA LEU A 11 -13.94 -5.32 19.11
C LEU A 11 -15.43 -5.30 19.51
N LYS A 12 -15.95 -4.11 19.82
CA LYS A 12 -17.33 -3.92 20.23
C LYS A 12 -18.21 -3.76 18.97
N ILE A 13 -18.56 -4.88 18.37
CA ILE A 13 -19.43 -4.94 17.20
C ILE A 13 -20.86 -5.30 17.61
N PRO A 14 -21.86 -4.87 16.86
CA PRO A 14 -23.24 -5.27 17.10
C PRO A 14 -23.40 -6.79 17.08
N HIS A 15 -24.22 -7.34 17.99
CA HIS A 15 -24.38 -8.78 18.20
C HIS A 15 -24.79 -9.54 16.92
N TYR A 16 -25.60 -8.92 16.04
CA TYR A 16 -26.05 -9.52 14.78
C TYR A 16 -24.90 -9.73 13.77
N LEU A 17 -23.79 -9.01 13.89
CA LEU A 17 -22.61 -9.19 13.04
C LEU A 17 -21.69 -10.31 13.54
N ASN A 18 -21.78 -10.67 14.82
CA ASN A 18 -21.03 -11.78 15.39
C ASN A 18 -21.55 -13.17 14.97
N SER A 19 -22.80 -13.25 14.50
CA SER A 19 -23.46 -14.52 14.16
C SER A 19 -23.22 -15.00 12.70
N MET A 20 -22.53 -14.22 11.88
CA MET A 20 -22.21 -14.59 10.52
C MET A 20 -20.82 -15.24 10.44
N GLU A 21 -20.80 -16.54 10.29
CA GLU A 21 -19.57 -17.30 10.03
C GLU A 21 -18.83 -16.77 8.81
N ASN A 22 -17.51 -16.58 8.92
CA ASN A 22 -16.59 -16.12 7.87
C ASN A 22 -16.55 -14.61 7.52
N GLN A 23 -17.00 -13.71 8.39
CA GLN A 23 -16.81 -12.29 8.16
C GLN A 23 -15.47 -11.79 8.76
N ILE A 24 -14.68 -11.10 7.93
CA ILE A 24 -13.51 -10.38 8.42
C ILE A 24 -13.96 -8.97 8.83
N ILE A 25 -13.86 -8.67 10.12
CA ILE A 25 -14.07 -7.33 10.66
C ILE A 25 -12.80 -6.94 11.40
N GLY A 26 -12.21 -5.82 11.06
CA GLY A 26 -10.94 -5.44 11.64
C GLY A 26 -10.70 -3.94 11.75
N PRO A 27 -9.65 -3.58 12.51
CA PRO A 27 -9.25 -2.19 12.68
C PRO A 27 -8.62 -1.63 11.42
N ILE A 28 -9.09 -0.46 11.01
CA ILE A 28 -8.56 0.28 9.86
C ILE A 28 -7.65 1.40 10.34
N LEU A 29 -6.48 1.47 9.74
CA LEU A 29 -5.56 2.59 9.89
C LEU A 29 -5.52 3.39 8.58
N PRO A 30 -6.08 4.60 8.55
CA PRO A 30 -5.98 5.48 7.39
C PRO A 30 -4.55 6.01 7.21
N LEU A 31 -4.05 5.96 5.97
CA LEU A 31 -2.76 6.51 5.58
C LEU A 31 -2.96 7.79 4.77
N ARG A 32 -2.23 8.87 5.10
CA ARG A 32 -2.40 10.16 4.42
C ARG A 32 -1.84 10.18 3.00
N ASP A 33 -0.60 9.76 2.84
CA ASP A 33 0.20 9.97 1.64
C ASP A 33 1.07 8.75 1.28
N LEU A 34 0.63 7.59 1.66
CA LEU A 34 1.32 6.33 1.42
C LEU A 34 0.35 5.26 0.93
N VAL A 35 0.72 4.56 -0.12
CA VAL A 35 0.09 3.31 -0.54
C VAL A 35 1.03 2.17 -0.20
N VAL A 36 0.54 1.19 0.55
CA VAL A 36 1.28 -0.02 0.90
C VAL A 36 0.90 -1.15 -0.05
N TYR A 37 1.80 -2.11 -0.21
CA TYR A 37 1.61 -3.24 -1.10
C TYR A 37 1.90 -4.57 -0.40
N PRO A 38 1.33 -5.69 -0.87
CA PRO A 38 1.71 -7.02 -0.39
C PRO A 38 3.22 -7.27 -0.52
N SER A 39 3.77 -8.03 0.41
CA SER A 39 5.19 -8.43 0.45
C SER A 39 6.19 -7.27 0.59
N ILE A 40 5.72 -6.06 0.86
CA ILE A 40 6.58 -4.91 1.09
C ILE A 40 6.51 -4.50 2.55
N THR A 41 7.68 -4.28 3.14
CA THR A 41 7.82 -3.73 4.48
C THR A 41 7.80 -2.20 4.41
N SER A 42 6.90 -1.59 5.17
CA SER A 42 6.69 -0.14 5.14
C SER A 42 6.76 0.45 6.55
N PRO A 43 7.56 1.51 6.77
CA PRO A 43 7.53 2.29 7.99
C PRO A 43 6.36 3.27 7.96
N LEU A 44 5.61 3.32 9.05
CA LEU A 44 4.52 4.28 9.27
C LEU A 44 4.86 5.17 10.46
N PHE A 45 4.57 6.46 10.34
CA PHE A 45 4.65 7.41 11.45
C PHE A 45 3.24 7.78 11.88
N VAL A 46 2.87 7.42 13.10
CA VAL A 46 1.49 7.48 13.58
C VAL A 46 1.41 8.41 14.79
N GLY A 47 0.56 9.45 14.67
CA GLY A 47 0.37 10.45 15.71
C GLY A 47 -1.10 10.69 16.10
N ARG A 48 -2.04 10.37 15.22
CA ARG A 48 -3.48 10.55 15.49
C ARG A 48 -3.97 9.55 16.55
N ALA A 49 -4.75 10.04 17.51
CA ALA A 49 -5.25 9.23 18.64
C ALA A 49 -6.01 7.98 18.18
N LYS A 50 -6.90 8.11 17.20
CA LYS A 50 -7.66 6.97 16.64
C LYS A 50 -6.75 5.93 16.00
N SER A 51 -5.70 6.37 15.32
CA SER A 51 -4.72 5.48 14.69
C SER A 51 -3.89 4.73 15.72
N ILE A 52 -3.49 5.40 16.79
CA ILE A 52 -2.79 4.78 17.92
C ILE A 52 -3.69 3.73 18.60
N ASP A 53 -4.97 4.03 18.79
CA ASP A 53 -5.93 3.08 19.36
C ASP A 53 -6.12 1.85 18.48
N ALA A 54 -6.17 2.02 17.17
CA ALA A 54 -6.24 0.91 16.20
C ALA A 54 -4.99 0.00 16.29
N ILE A 55 -3.81 0.59 16.40
CA ILE A 55 -2.56 -0.16 16.55
C ILE A 55 -2.52 -0.91 17.89
N ASN A 56 -2.89 -0.26 18.98
CA ASN A 56 -2.95 -0.91 20.29
C ASN A 56 -3.94 -2.08 20.29
N PHE A 57 -5.07 -1.92 19.63
CA PHE A 57 -6.02 -3.01 19.47
C PHE A 57 -5.41 -4.16 18.67
N ALA A 58 -4.77 -3.89 17.54
CA ALA A 58 -4.12 -4.89 16.71
C ALA A 58 -3.04 -5.66 17.48
N MET A 59 -2.21 -4.95 18.24
CA MET A 59 -1.14 -5.56 19.05
C MET A 59 -1.66 -6.47 20.14
N ASN A 60 -2.78 -6.13 20.78
CA ASN A 60 -3.27 -6.86 21.94
C ASN A 60 -4.33 -7.92 21.60
N ASN A 61 -5.08 -7.77 20.53
CA ASN A 61 -6.29 -8.58 20.30
C ASN A 61 -6.44 -9.17 18.89
N ASN A 62 -5.60 -8.79 17.95
CA ASN A 62 -5.76 -9.18 16.55
C ASN A 62 -4.50 -9.78 15.93
N ASN A 63 -3.72 -10.49 16.72
CA ASN A 63 -2.47 -11.15 16.27
C ASN A 63 -1.52 -10.21 15.53
N LYS A 64 -1.50 -8.93 15.92
CA LYS A 64 -0.72 -7.85 15.27
C LYS A 64 -1.15 -7.55 13.82
N ILE A 65 -2.37 -7.94 13.44
CA ILE A 65 -2.93 -7.65 12.12
C ILE A 65 -3.67 -6.32 12.15
N ILE A 66 -3.35 -5.46 11.20
CA ILE A 66 -3.99 -4.18 10.94
C ILE A 66 -4.29 -4.04 9.45
N TYR A 67 -5.32 -3.27 9.11
CA TYR A 67 -5.76 -3.07 7.74
C TYR A 67 -5.45 -1.64 7.33
N LEU A 68 -4.56 -1.48 6.35
CA LEU A 68 -4.04 -0.21 5.89
C LEU A 68 -4.76 0.26 4.63
N PHE A 69 -5.39 1.41 4.71
CA PHE A 69 -6.14 2.02 3.61
C PHE A 69 -5.71 3.47 3.42
N THR A 70 -5.43 3.85 2.18
CA THR A 70 -4.99 5.20 1.86
C THR A 70 -6.18 6.16 1.80
N GLN A 71 -6.01 7.35 2.37
CA GLN A 71 -7.00 8.42 2.28
C GLN A 71 -7.10 8.96 0.85
N LYS A 72 -8.33 9.25 0.42
CA LYS A 72 -8.58 9.93 -0.86
C LYS A 72 -8.02 11.34 -0.86
N GLU A 73 -8.21 12.05 0.27
CA GLU A 73 -7.68 13.39 0.51
C GLU A 73 -6.69 13.36 1.69
N PRO A 74 -5.39 13.64 1.46
CA PRO A 74 -4.39 13.62 2.53
C PRO A 74 -4.65 14.63 3.65
N THR A 75 -5.36 15.72 3.36
CA THR A 75 -5.64 16.82 4.29
C THR A 75 -6.80 16.55 5.25
N THR A 76 -7.54 15.45 5.08
CA THR A 76 -8.63 15.08 5.99
C THR A 76 -8.06 14.61 7.32
N ASP A 77 -8.32 15.38 8.39
CA ASP A 77 -7.75 15.10 9.72
C ASP A 77 -8.44 13.97 10.47
N ASP A 78 -9.76 13.86 10.33
CA ASP A 78 -10.58 12.81 10.95
C ASP A 78 -11.31 11.99 9.86
N PRO A 79 -10.60 11.17 9.09
CA PRO A 79 -11.21 10.41 8.01
C PRO A 79 -12.16 9.34 8.55
N GLN A 80 -13.28 9.19 7.82
CA GLN A 80 -14.22 8.09 8.01
C GLN A 80 -13.97 6.99 6.96
N VAL A 81 -14.68 5.87 7.03
CA VAL A 81 -14.52 4.78 6.07
C VAL A 81 -14.75 5.23 4.62
N LYS A 82 -15.67 6.17 4.39
CA LYS A 82 -15.93 6.76 3.06
C LYS A 82 -14.76 7.61 2.51
N ASP A 83 -13.87 8.07 3.37
CA ASP A 83 -12.77 8.98 3.03
C ASP A 83 -11.48 8.24 2.64
N VAL A 84 -11.48 6.92 2.73
CA VAL A 84 -10.38 6.07 2.26
C VAL A 84 -10.78 5.34 0.98
N TYR A 85 -9.78 4.95 0.19
CA TYR A 85 -10.01 4.09 -0.97
C TYR A 85 -10.57 2.74 -0.53
N SER A 86 -11.34 2.08 -1.39
CA SER A 86 -12.00 0.81 -1.05
C SER A 86 -11.06 -0.40 -1.04
N TYR A 87 -9.90 -0.30 -1.66
CA TYR A 87 -8.85 -1.34 -1.63
C TYR A 87 -7.72 -0.92 -0.70
N GLY A 88 -7.28 -1.86 0.11
CA GLY A 88 -6.16 -1.68 1.01
C GLY A 88 -5.42 -2.99 1.21
N VAL A 89 -4.57 -3.05 2.23
CA VAL A 89 -3.71 -4.19 2.48
C VAL A 89 -3.82 -4.64 3.93
N LYS A 90 -4.14 -5.91 4.11
CA LYS A 90 -3.96 -6.59 5.39
C LYS A 90 -2.47 -6.67 5.67
N SER A 91 -2.05 -6.16 6.81
CA SER A 91 -0.65 -6.05 7.18
C SER A 91 -0.38 -6.55 8.57
N LYS A 92 0.83 -7.02 8.80
CA LYS A 92 1.32 -7.43 10.12
C LYS A 92 2.23 -6.36 10.69
N ILE A 93 2.01 -5.99 11.94
CA ILE A 93 2.90 -5.11 12.68
C ILE A 93 4.12 -5.92 13.11
N ILE A 94 5.30 -5.54 12.60
CA ILE A 94 6.57 -6.19 12.92
C ILE A 94 7.26 -5.50 14.08
N GLN A 95 7.22 -4.18 14.10
CA GLN A 95 7.87 -3.35 15.10
C GLN A 95 6.98 -2.15 15.46
N PHE A 96 6.97 -1.83 16.74
CA PHE A 96 6.20 -0.71 17.29
C PHE A 96 7.08 0.03 18.29
N LEU A 97 7.44 1.27 17.97
CA LEU A 97 8.38 2.08 18.74
C LEU A 97 7.78 3.46 19.04
N LYS A 98 7.71 3.83 20.31
CA LYS A 98 7.32 5.18 20.71
C LYS A 98 8.50 6.15 20.53
N LEU A 99 8.24 7.27 19.89
CA LEU A 99 9.22 8.35 19.68
C LEU A 99 9.13 9.41 20.79
N PRO A 100 10.17 10.25 20.98
CA PRO A 100 10.19 11.27 22.02
C PRO A 100 9.07 12.32 21.95
N ASP A 101 8.53 12.57 20.75
CA ASP A 101 7.43 13.51 20.47
C ASP A 101 6.03 12.92 20.70
N ASN A 102 5.93 11.74 21.35
CA ASN A 102 4.72 10.95 21.56
C ASN A 102 4.06 10.40 20.29
N THR A 103 4.71 10.48 19.13
CA THR A 103 4.32 9.71 17.95
C THR A 103 4.90 8.30 18.01
N TYR A 104 4.47 7.46 17.07
CA TYR A 104 4.94 6.07 16.99
C TYR A 104 5.49 5.78 15.61
N LYS A 105 6.63 5.11 15.58
CA LYS A 105 7.13 4.48 14.36
C LYS A 105 6.68 3.02 14.36
N VAL A 106 5.94 2.64 13.33
CA VAL A 106 5.38 1.30 13.17
C VAL A 106 5.92 0.69 11.89
N LEU A 107 6.59 -0.43 12.00
CA LEU A 107 7.04 -1.19 10.84
C LEU A 107 6.00 -2.25 10.53
N THR A 108 5.48 -2.24 9.31
CA THR A 108 4.45 -3.16 8.84
C THR A 108 4.93 -3.97 7.64
N GLU A 109 4.46 -5.19 7.54
CA GLU A 109 4.63 -6.04 6.36
C GLU A 109 3.28 -6.29 5.71
N GLY A 110 3.14 -5.94 4.43
CA GLY A 110 1.94 -6.23 3.65
C GLY A 110 1.79 -7.72 3.40
N LEU A 111 0.57 -8.25 3.60
CA LEU A 111 0.27 -9.67 3.43
C LEU A 111 -0.59 -9.91 2.19
N GLU A 112 -1.78 -9.34 2.16
CA GLU A 112 -2.74 -9.54 1.06
C GLU A 112 -3.61 -8.31 0.84
N ILE A 113 -4.12 -8.15 -0.37
CA ILE A 113 -5.06 -7.10 -0.72
C ILE A 113 -6.42 -7.44 -0.15
N VAL A 114 -7.08 -6.44 0.43
CA VAL A 114 -8.45 -6.53 0.95
C VAL A 114 -9.29 -5.41 0.40
N LYS A 115 -10.59 -5.64 0.36
CA LYS A 115 -11.59 -4.65 -0.09
C LYS A 115 -12.60 -4.40 1.01
N ILE A 116 -12.97 -3.13 1.21
CA ILE A 116 -14.07 -2.75 2.12
C ILE A 116 -15.39 -3.14 1.48
N LYS A 117 -16.20 -3.93 2.21
CA LYS A 117 -17.59 -4.24 1.85
C LYS A 117 -18.55 -3.19 2.37
N SER A 118 -18.45 -2.89 3.65
CA SER A 118 -19.32 -1.92 4.32
C SER A 118 -18.66 -1.40 5.59
N PRO A 119 -18.97 -0.15 5.99
CA PRO A 119 -18.56 0.35 7.29
C PRO A 119 -19.27 -0.44 8.40
N VAL A 120 -18.60 -0.59 9.55
CA VAL A 120 -19.15 -1.17 10.75
C VAL A 120 -19.13 -0.12 11.86
N LYS A 121 -20.30 0.18 12.41
CA LYS A 121 -20.39 0.98 13.63
C LYS A 121 -19.94 0.13 14.82
N ALA A 122 -18.71 0.29 15.21
CA ALA A 122 -18.20 -0.25 16.47
C ALA A 122 -18.14 0.88 17.49
N SER A 123 -18.33 0.56 18.78
CA SER A 123 -18.16 1.53 19.84
C SER A 123 -16.67 1.72 20.22
N ASN A 124 -15.77 1.27 19.36
CA ASN A 124 -14.34 1.48 19.49
C ASN A 124 -13.97 2.88 18.98
N ASN A 125 -12.86 3.40 19.48
CA ASN A 125 -12.38 4.74 19.16
C ASN A 125 -11.52 4.77 17.89
N PHE A 126 -11.75 3.85 16.94
CA PHE A 126 -11.06 3.77 15.66
C PHE A 126 -11.98 3.24 14.57
N LEU A 127 -11.60 3.41 13.31
CA LEU A 127 -12.38 2.94 12.17
C LEU A 127 -12.40 1.41 12.11
N THR A 128 -13.57 0.88 11.76
CA THR A 128 -13.81 -0.54 11.61
C THR A 128 -14.68 -0.76 10.38
N ALA A 129 -14.38 -1.78 9.61
CA ALA A 129 -15.17 -2.17 8.46
C ALA A 129 -15.24 -3.68 8.31
N LYS A 130 -16.26 -4.12 7.59
CA LYS A 130 -16.36 -5.46 7.05
C LYS A 130 -15.51 -5.51 5.78
N LEU A 131 -14.60 -6.48 5.74
CA LEU A 131 -13.59 -6.64 4.72
C LEU A 131 -13.75 -7.98 4.01
N GLU A 132 -13.30 -8.03 2.76
CA GLU A 132 -13.15 -9.27 2.02
C GLU A 132 -11.75 -9.35 1.40
N PRO A 133 -11.13 -10.53 1.40
CA PRO A 133 -9.86 -10.72 0.73
C PRO A 133 -10.05 -10.63 -0.79
N VAL A 134 -9.06 -10.06 -1.47
CA VAL A 134 -9.00 -10.04 -2.93
C VAL A 134 -8.15 -11.21 -3.38
N VAL A 135 -8.77 -12.16 -4.07
CA VAL A 135 -8.08 -13.37 -4.54
C VAL A 135 -7.31 -13.08 -5.81
N ILE A 136 -6.00 -13.33 -5.78
CA ILE A 136 -5.13 -13.21 -6.95
C ILE A 136 -4.71 -14.62 -7.38
N ASN A 137 -5.17 -15.04 -8.55
CA ASN A 137 -4.73 -16.29 -9.15
C ASN A 137 -3.40 -16.08 -9.88
N LYS A 138 -2.31 -16.37 -9.20
CA LYS A 138 -0.96 -16.27 -9.78
C LYS A 138 -0.76 -17.39 -10.81
N LYS A 139 -0.67 -17.01 -12.08
CA LYS A 139 -0.29 -17.91 -13.17
C LYS A 139 1.21 -17.84 -13.40
N ASN A 140 1.84 -18.98 -13.57
CA ASN A 140 3.26 -19.08 -13.94
C ASN A 140 3.35 -19.68 -15.35
N SER A 141 3.27 -18.83 -16.37
CA SER A 141 3.34 -19.22 -17.77
C SER A 141 4.65 -18.74 -18.42
N ALA A 142 5.05 -19.40 -19.50
CA ALA A 142 6.19 -18.97 -20.30
C ALA A 142 5.98 -17.57 -20.89
N GLU A 143 4.74 -17.25 -21.27
CA GLU A 143 4.34 -15.92 -21.76
C GLU A 143 4.53 -14.83 -20.71
N LEU A 144 4.15 -15.11 -19.46
CA LEU A 144 4.33 -14.18 -18.35
C LEU A 144 5.81 -13.93 -18.06
N LYS A 145 6.64 -14.97 -18.09
CA LYS A 145 8.10 -14.85 -17.94
C LYS A 145 8.72 -14.01 -19.05
N ALA A 146 8.26 -14.17 -20.29
CA ALA A 146 8.69 -13.35 -21.43
C ALA A 146 8.27 -11.89 -21.27
N SER A 147 7.05 -11.64 -20.84
CA SER A 147 6.53 -10.29 -20.55
C SER A 147 7.32 -9.61 -19.42
N LEU A 148 7.69 -10.35 -18.40
CA LEU A 148 8.53 -9.84 -17.30
C LEU A 148 9.91 -9.44 -17.80
N ARG A 149 10.53 -10.22 -18.70
CA ARG A 149 11.81 -9.84 -19.29
C ARG A 149 11.74 -8.54 -20.10
N VAL A 150 10.69 -8.38 -20.90
CA VAL A 150 10.43 -7.13 -21.62
C VAL A 150 10.26 -5.97 -20.67
N LEU A 151 9.47 -6.15 -19.63
CA LEU A 151 9.23 -5.13 -18.60
C LEU A 151 10.53 -4.73 -17.88
N LYS A 152 11.37 -5.69 -17.53
CA LYS A 152 12.68 -5.44 -16.90
C LYS A 152 13.62 -4.66 -17.81
N ASN A 153 13.63 -4.96 -19.12
CA ASN A 153 14.42 -4.21 -20.10
C ASN A 153 13.95 -2.76 -20.21
N GLU A 154 12.64 -2.53 -20.29
CA GLU A 154 12.05 -1.18 -20.34
C GLU A 154 12.29 -0.42 -19.03
N PHE A 155 12.22 -1.08 -17.89
CA PHE A 155 12.55 -0.48 -16.61
C PHE A 155 14.02 -0.06 -16.55
N GLN A 156 14.92 -0.88 -17.05
CA GLN A 156 16.35 -0.58 -17.14
C GLN A 156 16.61 0.65 -18.02
N ASN A 157 15.97 0.72 -19.18
CA ASN A 157 16.01 1.89 -20.05
C ASN A 157 15.49 3.15 -19.33
N TYR A 158 14.39 3.01 -18.59
CA TYR A 158 13.82 4.10 -17.82
C TYR A 158 14.80 4.63 -16.77
N ILE A 159 15.41 3.77 -15.97
CA ILE A 159 16.40 4.15 -14.95
C ILE A 159 17.57 4.91 -15.59
N GLN A 160 18.11 4.42 -16.70
CA GLN A 160 19.24 5.05 -17.39
C GLN A 160 18.90 6.43 -17.92
N ASN A 161 17.66 6.64 -18.37
CA ASN A 161 17.24 7.92 -18.97
C ASN A 161 16.85 8.99 -17.97
N ILE A 162 16.40 8.63 -16.75
CA ILE A 162 16.09 9.61 -15.70
C ILE A 162 17.32 10.17 -15.00
N GLY A 163 18.50 9.60 -15.26
CA GLY A 163 19.78 10.12 -14.76
C GLY A 163 20.03 9.97 -13.26
N ASN A 164 19.21 9.19 -12.58
CA ASN A 164 19.40 8.84 -11.19
C ASN A 164 19.96 7.41 -11.10
N ASN A 165 21.26 7.30 -10.83
CA ASN A 165 21.83 6.06 -10.34
C ASN A 165 21.26 5.77 -8.95
N ASN A 166 20.08 5.17 -8.94
CA ASN A 166 19.41 4.78 -7.72
C ASN A 166 19.62 3.27 -7.51
N ASP A 167 20.57 2.93 -6.64
CA ASP A 167 20.89 1.53 -6.30
C ASP A 167 19.66 0.74 -5.83
N ILE A 168 18.68 1.42 -5.22
CA ILE A 168 17.41 0.82 -4.81
C ILE A 168 16.63 0.33 -6.03
N LEU A 169 16.48 1.17 -7.05
CA LEU A 169 15.75 0.82 -8.28
C LEU A 169 16.46 -0.29 -9.06
N GLU A 170 17.79 -0.22 -9.16
CA GLU A 170 18.57 -1.29 -9.80
C GLU A 170 18.43 -2.63 -9.07
N GLY A 171 18.38 -2.61 -7.74
CA GLY A 171 18.17 -3.79 -6.93
C GLY A 171 16.85 -4.50 -7.19
N LEU A 172 15.82 -3.78 -7.65
CA LEU A 172 14.52 -4.36 -7.98
C LEU A 172 14.56 -5.33 -9.16
N LEU A 173 15.55 -5.22 -10.05
CA LEU A 173 15.72 -6.13 -11.20
C LEU A 173 15.92 -7.58 -10.80
N ASN A 174 16.32 -7.86 -9.57
CA ASN A 174 16.49 -9.20 -9.03
C ASN A 174 15.18 -9.87 -8.60
N ILE A 175 14.07 -9.13 -8.54
CA ILE A 175 12.76 -9.66 -8.17
C ILE A 175 12.19 -10.46 -9.35
N GLU A 176 11.84 -11.72 -9.11
CA GLU A 176 11.34 -12.62 -10.15
C GLU A 176 9.81 -12.71 -10.20
N ASP A 177 9.13 -12.49 -9.08
CA ASP A 177 7.66 -12.46 -9.05
C ASP A 177 7.16 -11.18 -9.73
N PRO A 178 6.32 -11.27 -10.79
CA PRO A 178 5.88 -10.10 -11.55
C PRO A 178 5.07 -9.10 -10.70
N TYR A 179 4.23 -9.57 -9.80
CA TYR A 179 3.45 -8.72 -8.90
C TYR A 179 4.35 -7.95 -7.95
N GLN A 180 5.28 -8.66 -7.30
CA GLN A 180 6.25 -8.02 -6.39
C GLN A 180 7.14 -7.03 -7.13
N PHE A 181 7.59 -7.37 -8.33
CA PHE A 181 8.42 -6.48 -9.14
C PHE A 181 7.70 -5.16 -9.45
N ILE A 182 6.47 -5.24 -9.94
CA ILE A 182 5.67 -4.05 -10.29
C ILE A 182 5.32 -3.25 -9.04
N ASP A 183 4.88 -3.88 -7.97
CA ASP A 183 4.51 -3.22 -6.73
C ASP A 183 5.71 -2.50 -6.09
N ASN A 184 6.89 -3.10 -6.11
CA ASN A 184 8.13 -2.47 -5.65
C ASN A 184 8.53 -1.26 -6.50
N ILE A 185 8.31 -1.31 -7.81
CA ILE A 185 8.55 -0.16 -8.68
C ILE A 185 7.63 0.99 -8.28
N TYR A 186 6.31 0.78 -8.20
CA TYR A 186 5.36 1.83 -7.82
C TYR A 186 5.60 2.35 -6.41
N TYR A 187 5.99 1.49 -5.48
CA TYR A 187 6.33 1.90 -4.11
C TYR A 187 7.50 2.90 -4.07
N ASN A 188 8.50 2.71 -4.92
CA ASN A 188 9.71 3.52 -4.94
C ASN A 188 9.70 4.68 -5.97
N LEU A 189 8.73 4.71 -6.89
CA LEU A 189 8.61 5.81 -7.84
C LEU A 189 8.02 7.06 -7.18
N ASN A 190 8.49 8.22 -7.65
CA ASN A 190 7.91 9.50 -7.30
C ASN A 190 6.72 9.82 -8.22
N VAL A 191 5.63 9.13 -8.00
CA VAL A 191 4.34 9.33 -8.71
C VAL A 191 3.24 9.64 -7.71
N GLY A 192 2.12 10.17 -8.18
CA GLY A 192 0.98 10.52 -7.34
C GLY A 192 0.37 9.30 -6.63
N ILE A 193 -0.27 9.57 -5.50
CA ILE A 193 -0.96 8.56 -4.69
C ILE A 193 -2.05 7.84 -5.49
N ASP A 194 -2.77 8.56 -6.34
CA ASP A 194 -3.80 8.02 -7.22
C ASP A 194 -3.24 6.96 -8.20
N GLU A 195 -2.07 7.19 -8.77
CA GLU A 195 -1.40 6.20 -9.63
C GLU A 195 -0.93 4.97 -8.85
N LYS A 196 -0.40 5.17 -7.65
CA LYS A 196 0.00 4.07 -6.76
C LYS A 196 -1.20 3.25 -6.32
N GLN A 197 -2.31 3.91 -5.98
CA GLN A 197 -3.56 3.26 -5.60
C GLN A 197 -4.16 2.49 -6.77
N LYS A 198 -4.14 3.07 -7.96
CA LYS A 198 -4.59 2.39 -9.19
C LYS A 198 -3.83 1.09 -9.44
N ASN A 199 -2.52 1.08 -9.24
CA ASN A 199 -1.73 -0.15 -9.35
C ASN A 199 -2.17 -1.20 -8.33
N LEU A 200 -2.45 -0.81 -7.08
CA LEU A 200 -2.95 -1.73 -6.05
C LEU A 200 -4.28 -2.37 -6.45
N GLU A 201 -5.17 -1.62 -7.08
CA GLU A 201 -6.52 -2.06 -7.45
C GLU A 201 -6.56 -2.94 -8.71
N ILE A 202 -5.53 -2.87 -9.56
CA ILE A 202 -5.42 -3.73 -10.74
C ILE A 202 -4.96 -5.13 -10.33
N ILE A 203 -5.83 -6.13 -10.53
CA ILE A 203 -5.57 -7.52 -10.12
C ILE A 203 -4.97 -8.33 -11.28
N ASP A 204 -5.39 -8.06 -12.52
CA ASP A 204 -4.88 -8.73 -13.71
C ASP A 204 -3.43 -8.34 -13.98
N ILE A 205 -2.52 -9.33 -13.95
CA ILE A 205 -1.08 -9.08 -14.14
C ILE A 205 -0.76 -8.50 -15.52
N ASN A 206 -1.48 -8.89 -16.56
CA ASN A 206 -1.25 -8.36 -17.90
C ASN A 206 -1.62 -6.87 -17.98
N LYS A 207 -2.70 -6.47 -17.30
CA LYS A 207 -3.08 -5.05 -17.18
C LYS A 207 -2.07 -4.26 -16.36
N LYS A 208 -1.53 -4.83 -15.27
CA LYS A 208 -0.46 -4.20 -14.48
C LYS A 208 0.79 -3.97 -15.34
N ILE A 209 1.22 -4.97 -16.10
CA ILE A 209 2.37 -4.87 -17.00
C ILE A 209 2.13 -3.80 -18.04
N GLN A 210 0.98 -3.82 -18.72
CA GLN A 210 0.65 -2.85 -19.75
C GLN A 210 0.59 -1.42 -19.19
N ASN A 211 0.02 -1.24 -18.02
CA ASN A 211 -0.06 0.07 -17.37
C ASN A 211 1.33 0.63 -17.05
N LEU A 212 2.23 -0.21 -16.56
CA LEU A 212 3.60 0.21 -16.25
C LEU A 212 4.42 0.47 -17.52
N LEU A 213 4.28 -0.33 -18.56
CA LEU A 213 4.91 -0.08 -19.86
C LEU A 213 4.45 1.25 -20.47
N ASN A 214 3.17 1.56 -20.38
CA ASN A 214 2.63 2.85 -20.82
C ASN A 214 3.21 4.01 -20.01
N PHE A 215 3.38 3.84 -18.70
CA PHE A 215 4.02 4.83 -17.85
C PHE A 215 5.47 5.10 -18.31
N PHE A 216 6.26 4.07 -18.52
CA PHE A 216 7.64 4.23 -18.99
C PHE A 216 7.70 4.92 -20.36
N SER A 217 6.84 4.56 -21.29
CA SER A 217 6.78 5.17 -22.61
C SER A 217 6.48 6.67 -22.54
N LYS A 218 5.54 7.09 -21.70
CA LYS A 218 5.22 8.51 -21.49
C LYS A 218 6.39 9.28 -20.88
N GLU A 219 7.03 8.73 -19.85
CA GLU A 219 8.17 9.36 -19.18
C GLU A 219 9.38 9.49 -20.12
N LEU A 220 9.68 8.47 -20.91
CA LEU A 220 10.78 8.51 -21.88
C LEU A 220 10.51 9.54 -23.00
N ASN A 221 9.29 9.64 -23.51
CA ASN A 221 8.90 10.64 -24.50
C ASN A 221 8.99 12.06 -23.92
N PHE A 222 8.55 12.26 -22.69
CA PHE A 222 8.65 13.55 -22.01
C PHE A 222 10.12 13.97 -21.79
N SER A 223 10.97 13.06 -21.34
CA SER A 223 12.42 13.30 -21.18
C SER A 223 13.10 13.67 -22.51
N ALA A 224 12.75 13.00 -23.61
CA ALA A 224 13.27 13.31 -24.94
C ALA A 224 12.85 14.71 -25.40
N LEU A 225 11.61 15.12 -25.13
CA LEU A 225 11.10 16.46 -25.45
C LEU A 225 11.82 17.55 -24.63
N GLU A 226 12.01 17.32 -23.34
CA GLU A 226 12.78 18.27 -22.49
C GLU A 226 14.21 18.48 -23.00
N LYS A 227 14.90 17.41 -23.39
CA LYS A 227 16.26 17.50 -23.98
C LYS A 227 16.26 18.32 -25.27
N LYS A 228 15.26 18.15 -26.14
CA LYS A 228 15.12 18.94 -27.37
C LYS A 228 14.91 20.42 -27.06
N ILE A 229 14.07 20.75 -26.09
CA ILE A 229 13.81 22.14 -25.66
C ILE A 229 15.07 22.78 -25.10
N LYS A 230 15.76 22.10 -24.17
CA LYS A 230 17.04 22.59 -23.60
C LYS A 230 18.10 22.84 -24.68
N ASN A 231 18.22 21.96 -25.65
CA ASN A 231 19.17 22.11 -26.75
C ASN A 231 18.82 23.27 -27.66
N ARG A 232 17.52 23.52 -27.91
CA ARG A 232 17.08 24.72 -28.66
C ARG A 232 17.42 26.00 -27.93
N VAL A 233 17.13 26.10 -26.65
CA VAL A 233 17.43 27.28 -25.83
C VAL A 233 18.93 27.55 -25.81
N LYS A 234 19.78 26.53 -25.66
CA LYS A 234 21.24 26.67 -25.69
C LYS A 234 21.77 27.19 -27.04
N ARG A 235 21.10 26.84 -28.16
CA ARG A 235 21.50 27.30 -29.51
C ARG A 235 21.07 28.76 -29.79
N GLN A 236 20.09 29.26 -29.05
CA GLN A 236 19.56 30.62 -29.21
C GLN A 236 20.28 31.64 -28.28
N MET A 237 21.03 31.15 -27.32
CA MET A 237 21.93 31.96 -26.47
C MET A 237 23.34 32.02 -27.08
#